data_2e4bdd4379ba464063922b24f8502780
#
_entry.id   2e4bdd4379ba464063922b24f8502780
#
_cell.length_a   1.000
_cell.length_b   1.000
_cell.length_c   1.000
_cell.angle_alpha   90.00
_cell.angle_beta   90.00
_cell.angle_gamma   90.00
#
_symmetry.space_group_name_H-M   'P 1'
#
loop_
_entity.id
_entity.type
_entity.pdbx_description
1 polymer ?
#
loop_
_entity_poly.entity_id
_entity_poly.type
_entity_poly.pdbx_seq_one_letter_code
_entity_poly.pdbx_strand_id
1 'polypeptide(L)'
;MQRYTLTSYDQASPGTRAVYDEFLRLSGAAEPPVWMTSLGHNPTLVKAYWEKTRGCLLEGELPVAFKEIAVFVVSRINGAAYCSACHAHAALQMDPTLTYQDLVNILDPASTVPMPASHRQALLFAEKMATDANAVTDEDFEKLSASGFSDSEVKELLSVIDLAMLFNCYTSGSRLPLDPQYKALVEQ
;
A
#
# COMPACT_ATOMS: atom_id res chain seq x y z
N MET A 1 -17.20 -9.76 -16.52
CA MET A 1 -18.45 -9.21 -15.92
C MET A 1 -18.04 -8.33 -14.74
N GLN A 2 -18.40 -7.06 -14.76
CA GLN A 2 -18.16 -6.14 -13.63
C GLN A 2 -19.04 -6.57 -12.46
N ARG A 3 -18.42 -6.80 -11.29
CA ARG A 3 -19.13 -7.34 -10.11
C ARG A 3 -19.80 -6.27 -9.24
N TYR A 4 -19.52 -5.00 -9.51
CA TYR A 4 -19.95 -3.84 -8.73
C TYR A 4 -20.02 -2.62 -9.65
N THR A 5 -20.80 -1.63 -9.22
CA THR A 5 -20.88 -0.33 -9.87
C THR A 5 -19.81 0.59 -9.29
N LEU A 6 -19.07 1.26 -10.16
CA LEU A 6 -18.16 2.34 -9.73
C LEU A 6 -18.98 3.62 -9.61
N THR A 7 -18.80 4.34 -8.52
CA THR A 7 -19.45 5.64 -8.28
C THR A 7 -18.49 6.74 -8.70
N SER A 8 -18.73 7.36 -9.86
CA SER A 8 -17.93 8.48 -10.32
C SER A 8 -18.07 9.69 -9.38
N TYR A 9 -17.16 10.68 -9.53
CA TYR A 9 -17.21 11.91 -8.74
C TYR A 9 -18.58 12.60 -8.85
N ASP A 10 -19.14 12.72 -10.07
CA ASP A 10 -20.43 13.38 -10.31
C ASP A 10 -21.62 12.64 -9.72
N GLN A 11 -21.54 11.32 -9.61
CA GLN A 11 -22.57 10.46 -9.06
C GLN A 11 -22.48 10.29 -7.54
N ALA A 12 -21.37 10.76 -6.95
CA ALA A 12 -21.09 10.59 -5.53
C ALA A 12 -22.06 11.40 -4.66
N SER A 13 -22.50 10.78 -3.55
CA SER A 13 -23.25 11.50 -2.50
C SER A 13 -22.38 12.59 -1.87
N PRO A 14 -22.97 13.61 -1.21
CA PRO A 14 -22.17 14.64 -0.52
C PRO A 14 -21.11 14.06 0.45
N GLY A 15 -21.46 13.00 1.19
CA GLY A 15 -20.53 12.35 2.12
C GLY A 15 -19.38 11.63 1.41
N THR A 16 -19.66 10.95 0.29
CA THR A 16 -18.63 10.31 -0.55
C THR A 16 -17.76 11.34 -1.22
N ARG A 17 -18.37 12.41 -1.75
CA ARG A 17 -17.65 13.49 -2.41
C ARG A 17 -16.64 14.18 -1.49
N ALA A 18 -17.00 14.41 -0.23
CA ALA A 18 -16.07 14.98 0.75
C ALA A 18 -14.81 14.11 0.95
N VAL A 19 -14.95 12.78 0.90
CA VAL A 19 -13.79 11.86 0.97
C VAL A 19 -12.96 11.93 -0.32
N TYR A 20 -13.61 12.00 -1.49
CA TYR A 20 -12.91 12.16 -2.77
C TYR A 20 -12.13 13.47 -2.81
N ASP A 21 -12.73 14.57 -2.39
CA ASP A 21 -12.10 15.89 -2.35
C ASP A 21 -10.84 15.89 -1.46
N GLU A 22 -10.92 15.24 -0.30
CA GLU A 22 -9.76 15.13 0.59
C GLU A 22 -8.65 14.31 -0.06
N PHE A 23 -8.97 13.17 -0.66
CA PHE A 23 -8.00 12.34 -1.38
C PHE A 23 -7.34 13.13 -2.51
N LEU A 24 -8.11 13.76 -3.39
CA LEU A 24 -7.61 14.53 -4.53
C LEU A 24 -6.70 15.67 -4.09
N ARG A 25 -7.08 16.38 -3.03
CA ARG A 25 -6.27 17.47 -2.45
C ARG A 25 -4.92 16.98 -1.91
N LEU A 26 -4.88 15.79 -1.28
CA LEU A 26 -3.66 15.26 -0.66
C LEU A 26 -2.76 14.53 -1.66
N SER A 27 -3.34 13.80 -2.61
CA SER A 27 -2.59 13.02 -3.59
C SER A 27 -2.18 13.81 -4.83
N GLY A 28 -2.87 14.92 -5.13
CA GLY A 28 -2.71 15.63 -6.40
C GLY A 28 -3.25 14.88 -7.62
N ALA A 29 -3.94 13.76 -7.42
CA ALA A 29 -4.55 12.99 -8.50
C ALA A 29 -5.68 13.76 -9.18
N ALA A 30 -5.91 13.49 -10.47
CA ALA A 30 -7.00 14.12 -11.23
C ALA A 30 -8.37 13.52 -10.90
N GLU A 31 -8.42 12.23 -10.54
CA GLU A 31 -9.64 11.47 -10.27
C GLU A 31 -9.46 10.52 -9.08
N PRO A 32 -10.54 10.18 -8.35
CA PRO A 32 -10.48 9.16 -7.32
C PRO A 32 -10.16 7.78 -7.92
N PRO A 33 -9.29 6.99 -7.30
CA PRO A 33 -8.88 5.69 -7.83
C PRO A 33 -10.03 4.68 -7.81
N VAL A 34 -9.88 3.61 -8.59
CA VAL A 34 -10.90 2.57 -8.75
C VAL A 34 -11.31 1.94 -7.41
N TRP A 35 -10.37 1.72 -6.47
CA TRP A 35 -10.73 1.18 -5.17
C TRP A 35 -11.70 2.10 -4.41
N MET A 36 -11.50 3.40 -4.49
CA MET A 36 -12.32 4.40 -3.81
C MET A 36 -13.71 4.53 -4.47
N THR A 37 -13.74 4.58 -5.81
CA THR A 37 -14.99 4.63 -6.56
C THR A 37 -15.83 3.35 -6.43
N SER A 38 -15.19 2.19 -6.22
CA SER A 38 -15.87 0.91 -5.97
C SER A 38 -16.62 0.88 -4.62
N LEU A 39 -16.18 1.66 -3.64
CA LEU A 39 -16.82 1.84 -2.34
C LEU A 39 -17.78 3.04 -2.30
N GLY A 40 -17.73 3.90 -3.31
CA GLY A 40 -18.33 5.23 -3.31
C GLY A 40 -19.85 5.28 -3.14
N HIS A 41 -20.57 4.17 -3.37
CA HIS A 41 -22.01 4.08 -3.09
C HIS A 41 -22.33 4.04 -1.58
N ASN A 42 -21.31 3.79 -0.73
CA ASN A 42 -21.46 3.76 0.72
C ASN A 42 -20.48 4.76 1.38
N PRO A 43 -20.94 5.96 1.76
CA PRO A 43 -20.09 7.00 2.35
C PRO A 43 -19.35 6.56 3.60
N THR A 44 -19.95 5.70 4.41
CA THR A 44 -19.34 5.19 5.64
C THR A 44 -18.15 4.27 5.33
N LEU A 45 -18.30 3.37 4.35
CA LEU A 45 -17.22 2.45 3.98
C LEU A 45 -16.06 3.19 3.32
N VAL A 46 -16.33 4.04 2.31
CA VAL A 46 -15.26 4.78 1.64
C VAL A 46 -14.49 5.67 2.63
N LYS A 47 -15.19 6.28 3.58
CA LYS A 47 -14.57 7.08 4.65
C LYS A 47 -13.68 6.22 5.54
N ALA A 48 -14.16 5.09 6.03
CA ALA A 48 -13.40 4.20 6.92
C ALA A 48 -12.11 3.69 6.25
N TYR A 49 -12.20 3.28 4.98
CA TYR A 49 -11.02 2.84 4.20
C TYR A 49 -10.05 4.00 3.97
N TRP A 50 -10.56 5.19 3.65
CA TRP A 50 -9.72 6.36 3.45
C TRP A 50 -9.02 6.81 4.74
N GLU A 51 -9.72 6.88 5.87
CA GLU A 51 -9.13 7.25 7.16
C GLU A 51 -8.01 6.27 7.57
N LYS A 52 -8.23 4.96 7.38
CA LYS A 52 -7.19 3.95 7.61
C LYS A 52 -5.99 4.17 6.68
N THR A 53 -6.23 4.39 5.39
CA THR A 53 -5.18 4.64 4.39
C THR A 53 -4.37 5.88 4.75
N ARG A 54 -5.04 7.00 5.01
CA ARG A 54 -4.41 8.27 5.36
C ARG A 54 -3.54 8.13 6.61
N GLY A 55 -4.11 7.56 7.68
CA GLY A 55 -3.39 7.40 8.94
C GLY A 55 -2.19 6.44 8.86
N CYS A 56 -2.27 5.37 8.03
CA CYS A 56 -1.18 4.42 7.92
C CYS A 56 -0.09 4.86 6.92
N LEU A 57 -0.48 5.43 5.76
CA LEU A 57 0.48 5.72 4.68
C LEU A 57 1.01 7.16 4.71
N LEU A 58 0.15 8.14 5.02
CA LEU A 58 0.51 9.56 4.86
C LEU A 58 0.95 10.21 6.15
N GLU A 59 0.59 9.65 7.30
CA GLU A 59 0.92 10.17 8.64
C GLU A 59 1.91 9.23 9.35
N GLY A 60 2.57 9.73 10.40
CA GLY A 60 3.46 8.95 11.26
C GLY A 60 4.94 9.30 11.09
N GLU A 61 5.80 8.43 11.61
CA GLU A 61 7.25 8.62 11.72
C GLU A 61 8.03 8.01 10.56
N LEU A 62 7.52 6.90 9.99
CA LEU A 62 8.17 6.20 8.89
C LEU A 62 8.02 6.98 7.56
N PRO A 63 9.07 7.05 6.73
CA PRO A 63 9.00 7.71 5.43
C PRO A 63 7.88 7.12 4.53
N VAL A 64 7.08 7.98 3.92
CA VAL A 64 5.97 7.56 3.04
C VAL A 64 6.47 6.64 1.92
N ALA A 65 7.58 6.98 1.26
CA ALA A 65 8.17 6.14 0.21
C ALA A 65 8.52 4.72 0.70
N PHE A 66 9.02 4.60 1.93
CA PHE A 66 9.30 3.29 2.53
C PHE A 66 7.99 2.51 2.79
N LYS A 67 6.96 3.18 3.27
CA LYS A 67 5.64 2.55 3.50
C LYS A 67 5.00 2.06 2.20
N GLU A 68 5.13 2.81 1.12
CA GLU A 68 4.68 2.38 -0.22
C GLU A 68 5.41 1.11 -0.68
N ILE A 69 6.72 1.04 -0.47
CA ILE A 69 7.52 -0.16 -0.77
C ILE A 69 7.07 -1.34 0.11
N ALA A 70 6.81 -1.13 1.40
CA ALA A 70 6.35 -2.18 2.29
C ALA A 70 4.99 -2.75 1.86
N VAL A 71 4.02 -1.89 1.48
CA VAL A 71 2.74 -2.34 0.93
C VAL A 71 2.93 -3.08 -0.40
N PHE A 72 3.83 -2.61 -1.27
CA PHE A 72 4.17 -3.32 -2.52
C PHE A 72 4.68 -4.73 -2.24
N VAL A 73 5.64 -4.89 -1.31
CA VAL A 73 6.20 -6.20 -0.93
C VAL A 73 5.10 -7.15 -0.45
N VAL A 74 4.29 -6.72 0.51
CA VAL A 74 3.16 -7.51 1.03
C VAL A 74 2.18 -7.90 -0.08
N SER A 75 1.87 -6.95 -0.96
CA SER A 75 0.92 -7.17 -2.05
C SER A 75 1.43 -8.14 -3.09
N ARG A 76 2.74 -8.14 -3.37
CA ARG A 76 3.36 -9.12 -4.25
C ARG A 76 3.31 -10.53 -3.70
N ILE A 77 3.62 -10.70 -2.42
CA ILE A 77 3.55 -12.00 -1.73
C ILE A 77 2.13 -12.56 -1.79
N ASN A 78 1.14 -11.71 -1.57
CA ASN A 78 -0.28 -12.08 -1.62
C ASN A 78 -0.84 -12.23 -3.05
N GLY A 79 -0.06 -11.97 -4.10
CA GLY A 79 -0.54 -12.01 -5.48
C GLY A 79 -1.60 -10.95 -5.81
N ALA A 80 -1.64 -9.85 -5.06
CA ALA A 80 -2.63 -8.79 -5.19
C ALA A 80 -2.23 -7.78 -6.28
N ALA A 81 -2.55 -8.09 -7.53
CA ALA A 81 -2.10 -7.34 -8.70
C ALA A 81 -2.44 -5.84 -8.64
N TYR A 82 -3.67 -5.50 -8.20
CA TYR A 82 -4.09 -4.09 -8.07
C TYR A 82 -3.19 -3.31 -7.11
N CYS A 83 -3.03 -3.82 -5.89
CA CYS A 83 -2.23 -3.15 -4.87
C CYS A 83 -0.75 -3.11 -5.25
N SER A 84 -0.20 -4.21 -5.80
CA SER A 84 1.19 -4.23 -6.27
C SER A 84 1.45 -3.13 -7.30
N ALA A 85 0.57 -2.98 -8.29
CA ALA A 85 0.74 -1.96 -9.33
C ALA A 85 0.57 -0.52 -8.77
N CYS A 86 -0.41 -0.30 -7.90
CA CYS A 86 -0.67 0.99 -7.27
C CYS A 86 0.53 1.47 -6.44
N HIS A 87 1.02 0.62 -5.53
CA HIS A 87 2.09 0.99 -4.60
C HIS A 87 3.47 0.99 -5.26
N ALA A 88 3.71 0.17 -6.30
CA ALA A 88 4.89 0.33 -7.14
C ALA A 88 4.88 1.68 -7.84
N HIS A 89 3.75 2.08 -8.44
CA HIS A 89 3.63 3.39 -9.07
C HIS A 89 3.94 4.52 -8.09
N ALA A 90 3.35 4.50 -6.89
CA ALA A 90 3.58 5.51 -5.87
C ALA A 90 5.05 5.58 -5.44
N ALA A 91 5.69 4.43 -5.17
CA ALA A 91 7.11 4.36 -4.80
C ALA A 91 8.02 4.94 -5.88
N LEU A 92 7.79 4.59 -7.16
CA LEU A 92 8.58 5.09 -8.30
C LEU A 92 8.37 6.59 -8.56
N GLN A 93 7.19 7.14 -8.24
CA GLN A 93 6.97 8.59 -8.31
C GLN A 93 7.72 9.35 -7.21
N MET A 94 7.89 8.75 -6.03
CA MET A 94 8.60 9.33 -4.89
C MET A 94 10.12 9.20 -5.02
N ASP A 95 10.61 8.13 -5.63
CA ASP A 95 12.02 7.90 -5.92
C ASP A 95 12.24 7.51 -7.39
N PRO A 96 12.46 8.51 -8.27
CA PRO A 96 12.67 8.28 -9.70
C PRO A 96 13.98 7.54 -10.03
N THR A 97 14.86 7.29 -9.06
CA THR A 97 16.08 6.50 -9.26
C THR A 97 15.81 5.00 -9.24
N LEU A 98 14.67 4.58 -8.69
CA LEU A 98 14.23 3.19 -8.68
C LEU A 98 13.56 2.81 -10.01
N THR A 99 13.76 1.57 -10.41
CA THR A 99 13.00 0.92 -11.48
C THR A 99 12.00 -0.07 -10.91
N TYR A 100 11.01 -0.48 -11.71
CA TYR A 100 10.09 -1.54 -11.29
C TYR A 100 10.82 -2.85 -10.97
N GLN A 101 11.90 -3.17 -11.72
CA GLN A 101 12.70 -4.37 -11.48
C GLN A 101 13.46 -4.29 -10.14
N ASP A 102 13.89 -3.09 -9.72
CA ASP A 102 14.48 -2.88 -8.40
C ASP A 102 13.49 -3.21 -7.28
N LEU A 103 12.25 -2.77 -7.42
CA LEU A 103 11.19 -3.11 -6.46
C LEU A 103 10.89 -4.61 -6.45
N VAL A 104 10.87 -5.26 -7.61
CA VAL A 104 10.66 -6.72 -7.72
C VAL A 104 11.74 -7.50 -6.99
N ASN A 105 12.98 -7.05 -7.08
CA ASN A 105 14.16 -7.70 -6.51
C ASN A 105 14.56 -7.14 -5.13
N ILE A 106 13.73 -6.29 -4.52
CA ILE A 106 14.13 -5.53 -3.34
C ILE A 106 14.51 -6.41 -2.14
N LEU A 107 13.94 -7.60 -2.03
CA LEU A 107 14.25 -8.59 -0.99
C LEU A 107 15.32 -9.59 -1.41
N ASP A 108 15.76 -9.59 -2.67
CA ASP A 108 16.86 -10.46 -3.11
C ASP A 108 18.12 -10.13 -2.30
N PRO A 109 18.78 -11.13 -1.70
CA PRO A 109 20.07 -10.91 -1.01
C PRO A 109 21.14 -10.29 -1.89
N ALA A 110 21.06 -10.48 -3.21
CA ALA A 110 21.97 -9.88 -4.21
C ALA A 110 21.52 -8.48 -4.66
N SER A 111 20.40 -7.97 -4.17
CA SER A 111 19.90 -6.65 -4.55
C SER A 111 20.89 -5.54 -4.21
N THR A 112 21.18 -4.71 -5.20
CA THR A 112 22.05 -3.52 -5.06
C THR A 112 21.27 -2.23 -4.85
N VAL A 113 19.94 -2.31 -4.67
CA VAL A 113 19.09 -1.15 -4.41
C VAL A 113 19.57 -0.45 -3.13
N PRO A 114 19.94 0.83 -3.20
CA PRO A 114 20.38 1.59 -2.05
C PRO A 114 19.23 1.70 -1.03
N MET A 115 19.41 1.11 0.14
CA MET A 115 18.41 1.12 1.20
C MET A 115 19.10 1.00 2.56
N PRO A 116 18.64 1.74 3.59
CA PRO A 116 19.12 1.53 4.96
C PRO A 116 18.92 0.06 5.39
N ALA A 117 19.90 -0.48 6.11
CA ALA A 117 19.82 -1.86 6.60
C ALA A 117 18.59 -2.09 7.49
N SER A 118 18.19 -1.06 8.26
CA SER A 118 16.95 -1.07 9.05
C SER A 118 15.70 -1.27 8.18
N HIS A 119 15.58 -0.53 7.08
CA HIS A 119 14.43 -0.66 6.16
C HIS A 119 14.42 -2.07 5.53
N ARG A 120 15.58 -2.60 5.13
CA ARG A 120 15.66 -3.98 4.62
C ARG A 120 15.18 -5.00 5.65
N GLN A 121 15.60 -4.86 6.92
CA GLN A 121 15.13 -5.71 8.01
C GLN A 121 13.61 -5.62 8.19
N ALA A 122 13.06 -4.42 8.10
CA ALA A 122 11.62 -4.21 8.20
C ALA A 122 10.82 -4.80 7.01
N LEU A 123 11.39 -4.77 5.79
CA LEU A 123 10.76 -5.44 4.65
C LEU A 123 10.80 -6.97 4.77
N LEU A 124 11.87 -7.57 5.31
CA LEU A 124 11.92 -9.01 5.63
C LEU A 124 10.91 -9.40 6.70
N PHE A 125 10.70 -8.53 7.69
CA PHE A 125 9.63 -8.71 8.68
C PHE A 125 8.25 -8.65 8.02
N ALA A 126 8.02 -7.67 7.12
CA ALA A 126 6.78 -7.55 6.38
C ALA A 126 6.51 -8.77 5.47
N GLU A 127 7.54 -9.31 4.82
CA GLU A 127 7.47 -10.57 4.06
C GLU A 127 7.02 -11.73 4.93
N LYS A 128 7.64 -11.90 6.11
CA LYS A 128 7.29 -12.95 7.06
C LYS A 128 5.84 -12.82 7.53
N MET A 129 5.42 -11.62 7.92
CA MET A 129 4.03 -11.31 8.31
C MET A 129 3.03 -11.62 7.21
N ALA A 130 3.34 -11.27 5.96
CA ALA A 130 2.47 -11.52 4.82
C ALA A 130 2.36 -13.01 4.47
N THR A 131 3.43 -13.77 4.71
CA THR A 131 3.48 -15.22 4.42
C THR A 131 2.76 -16.02 5.50
N ASP A 132 3.08 -15.78 6.76
CA ASP A 132 2.44 -16.40 7.92
C ASP A 132 2.65 -15.53 9.17
N ALA A 133 1.64 -14.77 9.54
CA ALA A 133 1.68 -13.90 10.71
C ALA A 133 1.88 -14.66 12.03
N ASN A 134 1.48 -15.94 12.09
CA ASN A 134 1.66 -16.77 13.30
C ASN A 134 3.10 -17.28 13.44
N ALA A 135 3.90 -17.21 12.40
CA ALA A 135 5.32 -17.56 12.43
C ALA A 135 6.21 -16.46 13.00
N VAL A 136 5.67 -15.25 13.24
CA VAL A 136 6.41 -14.14 13.85
C VAL A 136 6.68 -14.44 15.32
N THR A 137 7.91 -14.17 15.76
CA THR A 137 8.42 -14.46 17.09
C THR A 137 8.96 -13.21 17.77
N ASP A 138 9.24 -13.28 19.07
CA ASP A 138 9.87 -12.19 19.81
C ASP A 138 11.23 -11.81 19.21
N GLU A 139 12.00 -12.79 18.67
CA GLU A 139 13.28 -12.53 18.00
C GLU A 139 13.12 -11.60 16.77
N ASP A 140 11.99 -11.66 16.06
CA ASP A 140 11.74 -10.79 14.92
C ASP A 140 11.56 -9.33 15.36
N PHE A 141 10.91 -9.11 16.51
CA PHE A 141 10.79 -7.77 17.12
C PHE A 141 12.13 -7.29 17.67
N GLU A 142 12.93 -8.17 18.28
CA GLU A 142 14.28 -7.83 18.74
C GLU A 142 15.17 -7.38 17.58
N LYS A 143 15.07 -8.03 16.40
CA LYS A 143 15.81 -7.62 15.20
C LYS A 143 15.40 -6.24 14.70
N LEU A 144 14.10 -5.90 14.73
CA LEU A 144 13.64 -4.56 14.37
C LEU A 144 14.20 -3.52 15.34
N SER A 145 14.07 -3.76 16.64
CA SER A 145 14.61 -2.87 17.68
C SER A 145 16.12 -2.70 17.57
N ALA A 146 16.86 -3.80 17.36
CA ALA A 146 18.31 -3.77 17.16
C ALA A 146 18.73 -3.03 15.88
N SER A 147 17.84 -2.97 14.87
CA SER A 147 18.04 -2.20 13.64
C SER A 147 17.72 -0.71 13.81
N GLY A 148 17.27 -0.28 15.00
CA GLY A 148 17.03 1.11 15.34
C GLY A 148 15.54 1.54 15.28
N PHE A 149 14.59 0.64 15.05
CA PHE A 149 13.17 0.97 15.11
C PHE A 149 12.73 1.22 16.55
N SER A 150 12.05 2.32 16.78
CA SER A 150 11.32 2.60 18.03
C SER A 150 10.07 1.71 18.11
N ASP A 151 9.52 1.58 19.31
CA ASP A 151 8.24 0.90 19.54
C ASP A 151 7.08 1.52 18.73
N SER A 152 7.10 2.85 18.56
CA SER A 152 6.14 3.58 17.73
C SER A 152 6.25 3.21 16.26
N GLU A 153 7.46 3.21 15.70
CA GLU A 153 7.71 2.86 14.30
C GLU A 153 7.38 1.38 14.00
N VAL A 154 7.63 0.47 14.96
CA VAL A 154 7.22 -0.94 14.83
C VAL A 154 5.69 -1.06 14.75
N LYS A 155 4.95 -0.34 15.60
CA LYS A 155 3.47 -0.33 15.55
C LYS A 155 2.94 0.31 14.25
N GLU A 156 3.61 1.34 13.77
CA GLU A 156 3.29 1.94 12.47
C GLU A 156 3.52 0.95 11.32
N LEU A 157 4.67 0.25 11.31
CA LEU A 157 4.96 -0.79 10.33
C LEU A 157 3.90 -1.91 10.34
N LEU A 158 3.52 -2.40 11.52
CA LEU A 158 2.44 -3.38 11.67
C LEU A 158 1.12 -2.87 11.07
N SER A 159 0.80 -1.59 11.29
CA SER A 159 -0.41 -0.97 10.75
C SER A 159 -0.37 -0.81 9.23
N VAL A 160 0.82 -0.60 8.64
CA VAL A 160 1.04 -0.56 7.19
C VAL A 160 0.85 -1.95 6.58
N ILE A 161 1.38 -2.99 7.22
CA ILE A 161 1.21 -4.39 6.78
C ILE A 161 -0.27 -4.79 6.85
N ASP A 162 -0.96 -4.47 7.95
CA ASP A 162 -2.39 -4.72 8.13
C ASP A 162 -3.23 -3.99 7.07
N LEU A 163 -2.91 -2.74 6.75
CA LEU A 163 -3.54 -2.00 5.66
C LEU A 163 -3.36 -2.74 4.32
N ALA A 164 -2.16 -3.22 4.03
CA ALA A 164 -1.88 -3.97 2.81
C ALA A 164 -2.75 -5.23 2.73
N MET A 165 -2.82 -6.02 3.82
CA MET A 165 -3.63 -7.24 3.91
C MET A 165 -5.12 -6.94 3.70
N LEU A 166 -5.65 -5.87 4.32
CA LEU A 166 -7.02 -5.40 4.15
C LEU A 166 -7.34 -5.14 2.66
N PHE A 167 -6.52 -4.32 2.01
CA PHE A 167 -6.72 -3.97 0.61
C PHE A 167 -6.48 -5.14 -0.34
N ASN A 168 -5.50 -5.98 -0.08
CA ASN A 168 -5.23 -7.17 -0.89
C ASN A 168 -6.45 -8.11 -0.91
N CYS A 169 -7.07 -8.33 0.26
CA CYS A 169 -8.30 -9.10 0.36
C CYS A 169 -9.44 -8.44 -0.43
N TYR A 170 -9.65 -7.14 -0.23
CA TYR A 170 -10.73 -6.42 -0.88
C TYR A 170 -10.57 -6.35 -2.40
N THR A 171 -9.41 -5.89 -2.88
CA THR A 171 -9.17 -5.64 -4.31
C THR A 171 -9.12 -6.94 -5.11
N SER A 172 -8.51 -8.00 -4.58
CA SER A 172 -8.46 -9.31 -5.22
C SER A 172 -9.81 -10.00 -5.20
N GLY A 173 -10.51 -10.02 -4.05
CA GLY A 173 -11.83 -10.62 -3.92
C GLY A 173 -12.88 -9.94 -4.80
N SER A 174 -12.80 -8.63 -4.94
CA SER A 174 -13.64 -7.81 -5.81
C SER A 174 -13.21 -7.87 -7.28
N ARG A 175 -11.98 -8.31 -7.58
CA ARG A 175 -11.38 -8.26 -8.92
C ARG A 175 -11.43 -6.85 -9.51
N LEU A 176 -10.89 -5.88 -8.76
CA LEU A 176 -10.84 -4.50 -9.23
C LEU A 176 -9.99 -4.40 -10.50
N PRO A 177 -10.47 -3.70 -11.55
CA PRO A 177 -9.64 -3.40 -12.69
C PRO A 177 -8.54 -2.42 -12.29
N LEU A 178 -7.36 -2.53 -12.92
CA LEU A 178 -6.29 -1.55 -12.72
C LEU A 178 -6.73 -0.18 -13.23
N ASP A 179 -6.38 0.87 -12.48
CA ASP A 179 -6.44 2.23 -12.98
C ASP A 179 -5.53 2.38 -14.22
N PRO A 180 -5.90 3.22 -15.20
CA PRO A 180 -5.16 3.33 -16.46
C PRO A 180 -3.66 3.61 -16.28
N GLN A 181 -3.29 4.44 -15.30
CA GLN A 181 -1.90 4.82 -15.03
C GLN A 181 -1.03 3.65 -14.52
N TYR A 182 -1.62 2.60 -13.96
CA TYR A 182 -0.87 1.44 -13.45
C TYR A 182 -0.64 0.36 -14.50
N LYS A 183 -1.40 0.36 -15.60
CA LYS A 183 -1.30 -0.68 -16.65
C LYS A 183 0.07 -0.73 -17.28
N ALA A 184 0.65 0.42 -17.58
CA ALA A 184 1.96 0.51 -18.21
C ALA A 184 3.11 -0.09 -17.36
N LEU A 185 2.93 -0.21 -16.02
CA LEU A 185 3.93 -0.83 -15.14
C LEU A 185 3.88 -2.36 -15.15
N VAL A 186 2.71 -2.94 -15.45
CA VAL A 186 2.49 -4.39 -15.37
C VAL A 186 2.73 -5.06 -16.73
N GLU A 187 2.75 -4.28 -17.82
CA GLU A 187 2.97 -4.72 -19.20
C GLU A 187 4.46 -4.67 -19.62
N GLN A 188 5.37 -4.25 -18.72
CA GLN A 188 6.82 -4.26 -18.90
C GLN A 188 7.43 -5.59 -18.43
#